data_960a8c61b465929bf21f2b2cfa41a82c
#
_entry.id   960a8c61b465929bf21f2b2cfa41a82c
#
_cell.length_a   1.000
_cell.length_b   1.000
_cell.length_c   1.000
_cell.angle_alpha   90.00
_cell.angle_beta   90.00
_cell.angle_gamma   90.00
#
_symmetry.space_group_name_H-M   'P 1'
#
loop_
_entity.id
_entity.type
_entity.pdbx_description
1 polymer ?
#
loop_
_entity_poly.entity_id
_entity_poly.type
_entity_poly.pdbx_seq_one_letter_code
_entity_poly.pdbx_strand_id
1 'polypeptide(L)'
;MKKDNKLKVTYRVNGQIRVPEVRIVGDNIESQVLSIGRARAMADEMGVDLVEISPNAEPPVCRLIEFSKFIYMQKKHAKEVKAKQVKVEVKEIRFGPQTDDHDYDFKLKHAKGFLSDGDKVKAYVFFKGRSILFKEQGEVLLLRFAQDLEEYGKVESMPTLEGKRMTMFIAPKKVI
;
A
#
# COMPACT_ATOMS: atom_id res chain seq x y z
N MET A 1 18.14 -11.50 3.79
CA MET A 1 17.07 -11.47 4.83
C MET A 1 16.81 -10.03 5.22
N LYS A 2 15.80 -9.40 4.65
CA LYS A 2 15.35 -8.04 5.07
C LYS A 2 14.55 -8.23 6.35
N LYS A 3 15.08 -7.75 7.48
CA LYS A 3 14.35 -7.66 8.75
C LYS A 3 13.19 -6.68 8.52
N ASP A 4 11.96 -7.21 8.55
CA ASP A 4 10.75 -6.41 8.64
C ASP A 4 10.84 -5.57 9.92
N ASN A 5 11.25 -4.32 9.75
CA ASN A 5 11.23 -3.32 10.82
C ASN A 5 9.79 -2.82 10.97
N LYS A 6 8.90 -3.75 11.39
CA LYS A 6 7.56 -3.41 11.82
C LYS A 6 7.71 -2.52 13.03
N LEU A 7 7.42 -1.23 12.89
CA LEU A 7 7.20 -0.32 14.00
C LEU A 7 6.26 -1.01 15.00
N LYS A 8 6.83 -1.56 16.07
CA LYS A 8 6.06 -2.07 17.20
C LYS A 8 5.42 -0.83 17.83
N VAL A 9 4.17 -0.56 17.50
CA VAL A 9 3.40 0.44 18.23
C VAL A 9 3.32 -0.07 19.67
N THR A 10 4.10 0.55 20.53
CA THR A 10 4.12 0.23 21.97
C THR A 10 3.09 1.13 22.62
N TYR A 11 1.95 0.56 22.98
CA TYR A 11 0.92 1.28 23.74
C TYR A 11 1.36 1.45 25.18
N ARG A 12 1.16 2.64 25.76
CA ARG A 12 1.36 2.88 27.18
C ARG A 12 0.10 2.46 27.92
N VAL A 13 0.29 1.82 29.06
CA VAL A 13 -0.80 1.24 29.86
C VAL A 13 -0.66 1.69 31.31
N ASN A 14 -1.75 2.04 31.95
CA ASN A 14 -1.86 2.34 33.37
C ASN A 14 -0.76 3.31 33.87
N GLY A 15 0.13 2.85 34.71
CA GLY A 15 1.23 3.64 35.32
C GLY A 15 2.26 4.20 34.29
N GLN A 16 2.27 3.72 33.07
CA GLN A 16 3.18 4.20 32.01
C GLN A 16 2.70 5.53 31.37
N ILE A 17 1.42 5.88 31.54
CA ILE A 17 0.83 7.12 31.03
C ILE A 17 1.14 8.23 32.02
N ARG A 18 1.99 9.20 31.64
CA ARG A 18 2.52 10.24 32.55
C ARG A 18 2.03 11.66 32.21
N VAL A 19 0.85 11.78 31.64
CA VAL A 19 0.22 13.07 31.32
C VAL A 19 -0.71 13.50 32.46
N PRO A 20 -0.95 14.81 32.69
CA PRO A 20 -1.84 15.28 33.74
C PRO A 20 -3.31 14.97 33.47
N GLU A 21 -3.74 15.07 32.20
CA GLU A 21 -5.12 14.88 31.77
C GLU A 21 -5.18 13.95 30.55
N VAL A 22 -6.26 13.20 30.46
CA VAL A 22 -6.54 12.26 29.36
C VAL A 22 -7.99 12.36 28.96
N ARG A 23 -8.25 12.12 27.66
CA ARG A 23 -9.62 11.94 27.15
C ARG A 23 -9.96 10.47 27.17
N ILE A 24 -10.96 10.11 27.96
CA ILE A 24 -11.45 8.73 28.03
C ILE A 24 -12.49 8.51 26.94
N VAL A 25 -12.36 7.38 26.24
CA VAL A 25 -13.35 6.86 25.28
C VAL A 25 -13.61 5.38 25.57
N GLY A 26 -14.82 4.92 25.36
CA GLY A 26 -15.20 3.52 25.57
C GLY A 26 -16.53 3.20 24.92
N ASP A 27 -16.86 1.92 24.80
CA ASP A 27 -18.08 1.48 24.11
C ASP A 27 -19.35 1.87 24.85
N ASN A 28 -19.28 2.04 26.21
CA ASN A 28 -20.41 2.41 27.08
C ASN A 28 -20.09 3.63 27.95
N ILE A 29 -19.11 4.46 27.52
CA ILE A 29 -18.66 5.61 28.31
C ILE A 29 -18.67 6.83 27.38
N GLU A 30 -19.35 7.89 27.82
CA GLU A 30 -19.28 9.17 27.12
C GLU A 30 -17.86 9.71 27.11
N SER A 31 -17.44 10.27 25.97
CA SER A 31 -16.12 10.87 25.83
C SER A 31 -16.01 12.05 26.79
N GLN A 32 -15.07 11.97 27.75
CA GLN A 32 -14.83 13.03 28.73
C GLN A 32 -13.33 13.22 29.00
N VAL A 33 -12.97 14.42 29.40
CA VAL A 33 -11.59 14.73 29.82
C VAL A 33 -11.52 14.62 31.32
N LEU A 34 -10.56 13.82 31.81
CA LEU A 34 -10.35 13.57 33.23
C LEU A 34 -8.88 13.71 33.60
N SER A 35 -8.61 14.03 34.87
CA SER A 35 -7.26 13.88 35.38
C SER A 35 -6.80 12.43 35.36
N ILE A 36 -5.51 12.21 35.18
CA ILE A 36 -4.96 10.84 35.08
C ILE A 36 -5.26 10.00 36.35
N GLY A 37 -5.29 10.62 37.52
CA GLY A 37 -5.62 9.93 38.77
C GLY A 37 -7.07 9.39 38.75
N ARG A 38 -8.03 10.22 38.30
CA ARG A 38 -9.42 9.81 38.23
C ARG A 38 -9.64 8.75 37.13
N ALA A 39 -8.93 8.90 35.98
CA ALA A 39 -8.99 7.91 34.92
C ALA A 39 -8.48 6.53 35.35
N ARG A 40 -7.43 6.48 36.16
CA ARG A 40 -6.90 5.22 36.74
C ARG A 40 -7.87 4.63 37.76
N ALA A 41 -8.39 5.44 38.66
CA ALA A 41 -9.38 4.97 39.64
C ALA A 41 -10.60 4.34 38.94
N MET A 42 -11.07 4.96 37.84
CA MET A 42 -12.18 4.42 37.04
C MET A 42 -11.81 3.10 36.35
N ALA A 43 -10.57 2.95 35.87
CA ALA A 43 -10.08 1.68 35.30
C ALA A 43 -10.05 0.57 36.38
N ASP A 44 -9.54 0.90 37.58
CA ASP A 44 -9.47 -0.03 38.70
C ASP A 44 -10.87 -0.46 39.19
N GLU A 45 -11.82 0.48 39.30
CA GLU A 45 -13.22 0.20 39.66
C GLU A 45 -13.90 -0.74 38.65
N MET A 46 -13.58 -0.58 37.35
CA MET A 46 -14.13 -1.43 36.29
C MET A 46 -13.35 -2.74 36.09
N GLY A 47 -12.22 -2.92 36.76
CA GLY A 47 -11.35 -4.09 36.62
C GLY A 47 -10.73 -4.24 35.21
N VAL A 48 -10.44 -3.10 34.55
CA VAL A 48 -9.85 -3.05 33.20
C VAL A 48 -8.59 -2.18 33.18
N ASP A 49 -7.87 -2.18 32.09
CA ASP A 49 -6.68 -1.34 31.90
C ASP A 49 -7.03 0.01 31.26
N LEU A 50 -6.27 1.03 31.64
CA LEU A 50 -6.24 2.31 30.94
C LEU A 50 -5.19 2.24 29.84
N VAL A 51 -5.60 2.19 28.58
CA VAL A 51 -4.72 2.05 27.41
C VAL A 51 -4.69 3.33 26.61
N GLU A 52 -3.50 3.92 26.41
CA GLU A 52 -3.30 5.09 25.57
C GLU A 52 -3.31 4.68 24.10
N ILE A 53 -4.38 5.08 23.37
CA ILE A 53 -4.57 4.73 21.95
C ILE A 53 -4.08 5.81 20.98
N SER A 54 -4.09 7.09 21.42
CA SER A 54 -3.60 8.22 20.63
C SER A 54 -2.77 9.18 21.48
N PRO A 55 -1.44 9.03 21.49
CA PRO A 55 -0.55 9.87 22.28
C PRO A 55 -0.39 11.30 21.75
N ASN A 56 -0.67 11.51 20.45
CA ASN A 56 -0.47 12.80 19.76
C ASN A 56 -1.67 13.74 19.86
N ALA A 57 -2.77 13.31 20.47
CA ALA A 57 -3.94 14.15 20.69
C ALA A 57 -3.75 15.03 21.93
N GLU A 58 -4.39 16.18 21.98
CA GLU A 58 -4.38 17.10 23.13
C GLU A 58 -5.82 17.30 23.67
N PRO A 59 -6.13 16.73 24.85
CA PRO A 59 -5.36 15.77 25.66
C PRO A 59 -5.29 14.38 24.98
N PRO A 60 -4.27 13.53 25.35
CA PRO A 60 -4.12 12.18 24.81
C PRO A 60 -5.37 11.33 25.02
N VAL A 61 -5.70 10.50 24.04
CA VAL A 61 -6.89 9.65 24.07
C VAL A 61 -6.54 8.30 24.66
N CYS A 62 -7.27 7.92 25.71
CA CYS A 62 -7.15 6.65 26.39
C CYS A 62 -8.47 5.86 26.32
N ARG A 63 -8.38 4.55 26.31
CA ARG A 63 -9.52 3.64 26.35
C ARG A 63 -9.46 2.74 27.56
N LEU A 64 -10.61 2.54 28.18
CA LEU A 64 -10.79 1.57 29.26
C LEU A 64 -11.12 0.21 28.66
N ILE A 65 -10.14 -0.69 28.65
CA ILE A 65 -10.26 -2.03 28.06
C ILE A 65 -9.16 -2.94 28.59
N GLU A 66 -9.45 -4.23 28.73
CA GLU A 66 -8.41 -5.22 29.02
C GLU A 66 -7.35 -5.21 27.90
N PHE A 67 -6.09 -5.00 28.29
CA PHE A 67 -4.98 -4.81 27.31
C PHE A 67 -4.77 -6.01 26.39
N SER A 68 -4.90 -7.24 26.93
CA SER A 68 -4.80 -8.46 26.14
C SER A 68 -5.88 -8.54 25.04
N LYS A 69 -7.13 -8.19 25.38
CA LYS A 69 -8.24 -8.12 24.42
C LYS A 69 -8.01 -7.06 23.37
N PHE A 70 -7.53 -5.87 23.78
CA PHE A 70 -7.17 -4.79 22.86
C PHE A 70 -6.10 -5.22 21.85
N ILE A 71 -5.01 -5.83 22.30
CA ILE A 71 -3.94 -6.32 21.43
C ILE A 71 -4.43 -7.41 20.48
N TYR A 72 -5.30 -8.31 20.96
CA TYR A 72 -5.90 -9.33 20.12
C TYR A 72 -6.74 -8.72 18.99
N MET A 73 -7.61 -7.74 19.34
CA MET A 73 -8.46 -7.04 18.36
C MET A 73 -7.60 -6.30 17.31
N GLN A 74 -6.53 -5.62 17.75
CA GLN A 74 -5.60 -4.93 16.84
C GLN A 74 -4.90 -5.90 15.88
N LYS A 75 -4.45 -7.05 16.38
CA LYS A 75 -3.83 -8.09 15.53
C LYS A 75 -4.83 -8.69 14.55
N LYS A 76 -6.08 -8.93 14.98
CA LYS A 76 -7.15 -9.44 14.13
C LYS A 76 -7.46 -8.44 13.01
N HIS A 77 -7.68 -7.18 13.36
CA HIS A 77 -7.94 -6.11 12.39
C HIS A 77 -6.80 -5.94 11.39
N ALA A 78 -5.55 -5.91 11.86
CA ALA A 78 -4.38 -5.84 10.98
C ALA A 78 -4.28 -7.03 10.01
N LYS A 79 -4.66 -8.23 10.46
CA LYS A 79 -4.72 -9.43 9.63
C LYS A 79 -5.83 -9.33 8.57
N GLU A 80 -7.01 -8.83 8.95
CA GLU A 80 -8.14 -8.63 8.04
C GLU A 80 -7.82 -7.56 6.98
N VAL A 81 -7.25 -6.42 7.39
CA VAL A 81 -6.81 -5.36 6.46
C VAL A 81 -5.77 -5.92 5.49
N LYS A 82 -4.80 -6.68 6.00
CA LYS A 82 -3.77 -7.31 5.15
C LYS A 82 -4.37 -8.35 4.18
N ALA A 83 -5.38 -9.09 4.60
CA ALA A 83 -6.06 -10.08 3.75
C ALA A 83 -6.91 -9.42 2.66
N LYS A 84 -7.51 -8.27 2.96
CA LYS A 84 -8.32 -7.48 2.00
C LYS A 84 -7.48 -6.59 1.09
N GLN A 85 -6.20 -6.42 1.40
CA GLN A 85 -5.28 -5.60 0.59
C GLN A 85 -4.97 -6.31 -0.72
N VAL A 86 -5.49 -5.78 -1.81
CA VAL A 86 -5.14 -6.24 -3.16
C VAL A 86 -3.67 -5.91 -3.40
N LYS A 87 -2.86 -6.93 -3.59
CA LYS A 87 -1.45 -6.75 -3.97
C LYS A 87 -1.42 -6.51 -5.46
N VAL A 88 -1.17 -5.29 -5.85
CA VAL A 88 -0.86 -4.96 -7.25
C VAL A 88 0.61 -5.31 -7.49
N GLU A 89 0.86 -6.27 -8.35
CA GLU A 89 2.21 -6.61 -8.80
C GLU A 89 2.56 -5.82 -10.07
N VAL A 90 3.87 -5.63 -10.31
CA VAL A 90 4.34 -5.02 -11.55
C VAL A 90 4.95 -6.12 -12.40
N LYS A 91 4.30 -6.44 -13.51
CA LYS A 91 4.76 -7.44 -14.48
C LYS A 91 5.58 -6.76 -15.58
N GLU A 92 6.77 -7.26 -15.84
CA GLU A 92 7.66 -6.69 -16.84
C GLU A 92 7.50 -7.41 -18.18
N ILE A 93 7.36 -6.62 -19.25
CA ILE A 93 7.33 -7.10 -20.64
C ILE A 93 8.46 -6.41 -21.39
N ARG A 94 9.39 -7.22 -21.92
CA ARG A 94 10.54 -6.76 -22.67
C ARG A 94 10.30 -6.90 -24.17
N PHE A 95 10.60 -5.84 -24.91
CA PHE A 95 10.68 -5.82 -26.36
C PHE A 95 12.11 -5.64 -26.85
N GLY A 96 12.40 -6.17 -28.03
CA GLY A 96 13.55 -5.77 -28.82
C GLY A 96 13.17 -4.60 -29.73
N PRO A 97 14.16 -3.83 -30.26
CA PRO A 97 13.88 -2.74 -31.20
C PRO A 97 13.32 -3.25 -32.56
N GLN A 98 13.50 -4.54 -32.84
CA GLN A 98 13.01 -5.23 -34.05
C GLN A 98 12.16 -6.43 -33.64
N THR A 99 11.15 -6.21 -32.81
CA THR A 99 10.19 -7.25 -32.43
C THR A 99 9.29 -7.54 -33.63
N ASP A 100 9.17 -8.81 -34.01
CA ASP A 100 8.23 -9.24 -35.07
C ASP A 100 6.78 -9.22 -34.56
N ASP A 101 5.82 -9.26 -35.52
CA ASP A 101 4.40 -9.18 -35.19
C ASP A 101 3.92 -10.38 -34.35
N HIS A 102 4.47 -11.57 -34.55
CA HIS A 102 4.11 -12.75 -33.78
C HIS A 102 4.52 -12.64 -32.29
N ASP A 103 5.77 -12.21 -32.04
CA ASP A 103 6.26 -11.98 -30.67
C ASP A 103 5.51 -10.80 -30.01
N TYR A 104 5.17 -9.78 -30.80
CA TYR A 104 4.34 -8.67 -30.34
C TYR A 104 2.96 -9.14 -29.88
N ASP A 105 2.24 -9.91 -30.71
CA ASP A 105 0.89 -10.40 -30.39
C ASP A 105 0.88 -11.32 -29.16
N PHE A 106 1.90 -12.16 -29.00
CA PHE A 106 2.08 -13.01 -27.86
C PHE A 106 2.24 -12.18 -26.57
N LYS A 107 3.08 -11.14 -26.60
CA LYS A 107 3.29 -10.23 -25.48
C LYS A 107 2.07 -9.38 -25.18
N LEU A 108 1.35 -8.95 -26.22
CA LEU A 108 0.09 -8.22 -26.07
C LEU A 108 -0.96 -9.08 -25.34
N LYS A 109 -1.09 -10.35 -25.70
CA LYS A 109 -2.00 -11.28 -25.03
C LYS A 109 -1.66 -11.45 -23.55
N HIS A 110 -0.38 -11.58 -23.21
CA HIS A 110 0.05 -11.64 -21.81
C HIS A 110 -0.24 -10.36 -21.03
N ALA A 111 0.01 -9.19 -21.65
CA ALA A 111 -0.29 -7.90 -21.03
C ALA A 111 -1.77 -7.73 -20.72
N LYS A 112 -2.66 -8.15 -21.64
CA LYS A 112 -4.11 -8.14 -21.42
C LYS A 112 -4.49 -9.00 -20.22
N GLY A 113 -3.89 -10.20 -20.08
CA GLY A 113 -4.07 -11.06 -18.91
C GLY A 113 -3.65 -10.36 -17.61
N PHE A 114 -2.44 -9.82 -17.56
CA PHE A 114 -1.91 -9.14 -16.35
C PHE A 114 -2.78 -7.93 -15.93
N LEU A 115 -3.20 -7.13 -16.89
CA LEU A 115 -4.07 -5.98 -16.60
C LEU A 115 -5.47 -6.43 -16.12
N SER A 116 -6.00 -7.53 -16.69
CA SER A 116 -7.27 -8.12 -16.23
C SER A 116 -7.19 -8.69 -14.83
N ASP A 117 -6.03 -9.24 -14.43
CA ASP A 117 -5.74 -9.73 -13.08
C ASP A 117 -5.53 -8.58 -12.06
N GLY A 118 -5.49 -7.34 -12.54
CA GLY A 118 -5.30 -6.15 -11.69
C GLY A 118 -3.84 -5.76 -11.47
N ASP A 119 -2.90 -6.40 -12.18
CA ASP A 119 -1.48 -6.10 -12.11
C ASP A 119 -1.11 -4.91 -13.00
N LYS A 120 -0.04 -4.19 -12.65
CA LYS A 120 0.56 -3.16 -13.51
C LYS A 120 1.51 -3.78 -14.52
N VAL A 121 1.52 -3.26 -15.73
CA VAL A 121 2.46 -3.68 -16.77
C VAL A 121 3.54 -2.62 -16.97
N LYS A 122 4.81 -3.03 -16.80
CA LYS A 122 5.99 -2.26 -17.16
C LYS A 122 6.52 -2.77 -18.49
N ALA A 123 6.16 -2.11 -19.57
CA ALA A 123 6.67 -2.42 -20.90
C ALA A 123 7.96 -1.65 -21.15
N TYR A 124 8.99 -2.32 -21.68
CA TYR A 124 10.21 -1.63 -22.04
C TYR A 124 10.88 -2.21 -23.27
N VAL A 125 11.52 -1.33 -24.05
CA VAL A 125 12.40 -1.67 -25.16
C VAL A 125 13.84 -1.57 -24.70
N PHE A 126 14.63 -2.62 -24.90
CA PHE A 126 16.06 -2.62 -24.58
C PHE A 126 16.90 -2.46 -25.85
N PHE A 127 17.67 -1.41 -25.89
CA PHE A 127 18.57 -1.10 -27.01
C PHE A 127 19.97 -1.66 -26.75
N LYS A 128 20.43 -2.55 -27.64
CA LYS A 128 21.76 -3.16 -27.56
C LYS A 128 22.69 -2.52 -28.57
N GLY A 129 23.84 -2.00 -28.11
CA GLY A 129 24.85 -1.42 -29.01
C GLY A 129 24.33 -0.23 -29.79
N ARG A 130 24.45 -0.28 -31.12
CA ARG A 130 24.06 0.81 -32.03
C ARG A 130 22.56 0.97 -32.20
N SER A 131 21.75 0.01 -31.75
CA SER A 131 20.29 0.08 -31.92
C SER A 131 19.62 1.26 -31.20
N ILE A 132 20.32 1.90 -30.26
CA ILE A 132 19.86 3.13 -29.60
C ILE A 132 19.67 4.30 -30.58
N LEU A 133 20.34 4.27 -31.72
CA LEU A 133 20.15 5.28 -32.78
C LEU A 133 18.71 5.25 -33.35
N PHE A 134 18.01 4.12 -33.21
CA PHE A 134 16.64 3.91 -33.66
C PHE A 134 15.64 3.97 -32.49
N LYS A 135 15.90 4.83 -31.51
CA LYS A 135 15.02 4.97 -30.32
C LYS A 135 13.58 5.32 -30.69
N GLU A 136 13.37 6.06 -31.77
CA GLU A 136 12.03 6.43 -32.28
C GLU A 136 11.19 5.22 -32.63
N GLN A 137 11.79 4.16 -33.21
CA GLN A 137 11.08 2.91 -33.49
C GLN A 137 10.62 2.21 -32.21
N GLY A 138 11.44 2.27 -31.15
CA GLY A 138 11.07 1.73 -29.84
C GLY A 138 9.92 2.52 -29.19
N GLU A 139 9.92 3.84 -29.37
CA GLU A 139 8.84 4.70 -28.88
C GLU A 139 7.52 4.39 -29.60
N VAL A 140 7.55 4.31 -30.93
CA VAL A 140 6.37 3.95 -31.76
C VAL A 140 5.83 2.58 -31.34
N LEU A 141 6.71 1.60 -31.09
CA LEU A 141 6.31 0.26 -30.65
C LEU A 141 5.57 0.30 -29.30
N LEU A 142 6.10 1.06 -28.34
CA LEU A 142 5.46 1.20 -27.02
C LEU A 142 4.14 1.98 -27.09
N LEU A 143 4.05 3.00 -27.94
CA LEU A 143 2.80 3.75 -28.15
C LEU A 143 1.72 2.88 -28.82
N ARG A 144 2.09 2.08 -29.85
CA ARG A 144 1.19 1.08 -30.43
C ARG A 144 0.69 0.10 -29.37
N PHE A 145 1.61 -0.39 -28.52
CA PHE A 145 1.28 -1.30 -27.42
C PHE A 145 0.32 -0.68 -26.40
N ALA A 146 0.49 0.60 -26.07
CA ALA A 146 -0.42 1.33 -25.21
C ALA A 146 -1.82 1.47 -25.81
N GLN A 147 -1.89 1.75 -27.13
CA GLN A 147 -3.14 1.86 -27.86
C GLN A 147 -3.91 0.53 -27.90
N ASP A 148 -3.21 -0.59 -28.19
CA ASP A 148 -3.82 -1.92 -28.23
C ASP A 148 -4.27 -2.43 -26.85
N LEU A 149 -3.78 -1.80 -25.76
CA LEU A 149 -4.15 -2.07 -24.36
C LEU A 149 -5.12 -1.04 -23.78
N GLU A 150 -5.58 -0.07 -24.57
CA GLU A 150 -6.43 1.02 -24.08
C GLU A 150 -7.73 0.53 -23.41
N GLU A 151 -8.29 -0.59 -23.87
CA GLU A 151 -9.48 -1.18 -23.27
C GLU A 151 -9.22 -1.77 -21.87
N TYR A 152 -8.02 -2.31 -21.63
CA TYR A 152 -7.64 -3.05 -20.42
C TYR A 152 -6.93 -2.20 -19.39
N GLY A 153 -6.22 -1.15 -19.83
CA GLY A 153 -5.37 -0.34 -18.98
C GLY A 153 -5.34 1.12 -19.37
N LYS A 154 -4.75 1.92 -18.48
CA LYS A 154 -4.47 3.34 -18.71
C LYS A 154 -2.97 3.57 -18.60
N VAL A 155 -2.40 4.31 -19.53
CA VAL A 155 -0.98 4.73 -19.47
C VAL A 155 -0.79 5.61 -18.22
N GLU A 156 0.08 5.17 -17.33
CA GLU A 156 0.47 5.90 -16.11
C GLU A 156 1.68 6.79 -16.37
N SER A 157 2.62 6.30 -17.17
CA SER A 157 3.82 7.02 -17.59
C SER A 157 4.09 6.78 -19.07
N MET A 158 4.28 7.85 -19.82
CA MET A 158 4.67 7.81 -21.23
C MET A 158 6.06 7.20 -21.42
N PRO A 159 6.39 6.71 -22.64
CA PRO A 159 7.71 6.16 -22.93
C PRO A 159 8.83 7.13 -22.56
N THR A 160 9.71 6.73 -21.66
CA THR A 160 10.86 7.54 -21.20
C THR A 160 12.14 6.73 -21.39
N LEU A 161 13.14 7.35 -22.02
CA LEU A 161 14.45 6.73 -22.25
C LEU A 161 15.36 6.93 -21.03
N GLU A 162 15.72 5.84 -20.37
CA GLU A 162 16.68 5.81 -19.27
C GLU A 162 17.89 4.94 -19.67
N GLY A 163 18.98 5.57 -20.03
CA GLY A 163 20.18 4.89 -20.51
C GLY A 163 19.90 4.09 -21.79
N LYS A 164 19.89 2.76 -21.72
CA LYS A 164 19.64 1.85 -22.85
C LYS A 164 18.23 1.22 -22.83
N ARG A 165 17.34 1.70 -21.98
CA ARG A 165 15.97 1.20 -21.84
C ARG A 165 14.98 2.33 -22.06
N MET A 166 14.01 2.10 -22.89
CA MET A 166 12.84 2.97 -22.99
C MET A 166 11.69 2.27 -22.28
N THR A 167 11.18 2.88 -21.23
CA THR A 167 10.22 2.26 -20.31
C THR A 167 8.90 3.02 -20.30
N MET A 168 7.80 2.29 -20.24
CA MET A 168 6.44 2.80 -20.12
C MET A 168 5.68 1.99 -19.06
N PHE A 169 4.81 2.65 -18.29
CA PHE A 169 3.96 2.01 -17.31
C PHE A 169 2.49 2.10 -17.70
N ILE A 170 1.80 0.97 -17.59
CA ILE A 170 0.36 0.86 -17.82
C ILE A 170 -0.27 0.30 -16.56
N ALA A 171 -1.22 1.04 -16.00
CA ALA A 171 -2.02 0.61 -14.85
C ALA A 171 -3.33 -0.05 -15.33
N PRO A 172 -3.85 -1.06 -14.61
CA PRO A 172 -5.14 -1.65 -14.95
C PRO A 172 -6.25 -0.61 -14.82
N LYS A 173 -7.21 -0.62 -15.74
CA LYS A 173 -8.47 0.09 -15.54
C LYS A 173 -9.19 -0.61 -14.39
N LYS A 174 -9.55 0.13 -13.33
CA LYS A 174 -10.44 -0.43 -12.30
C LYS A 174 -11.73 -0.84 -13.00
N VAL A 175 -12.01 -2.14 -12.98
CA VAL A 175 -13.37 -2.61 -13.25
C VAL A 175 -14.21 -2.11 -12.07
N ILE A 176 -15.07 -1.14 -12.34
CA ILE A 176 -16.06 -0.60 -11.38
C ILE A 176 -17.18 -1.63 -11.27
#